data_685c1cc766ed7a516de52a2a2963f428
#
_entry.id   685c1cc766ed7a516de52a2a2963f428
#
_cell.length_a   1.000
_cell.length_b   1.000
_cell.length_c   1.000
_cell.angle_alpha   90.00
_cell.angle_beta   90.00
_cell.angle_gamma   90.00
#
_symmetry.space_group_name_H-M   'P 1'
#
loop_
_entity.id
_entity.type
_entity.pdbx_description
1 polymer ?
#
loop_
_entity_poly.entity_id
_entity_poly.type
_entity_poly.pdbx_seq_one_letter_code
_entity_poly.pdbx_strand_id
1 'polypeptide(L)'
;MPQGEQTSFAVEELKIGGKIKYLREKNFFTLQDLAAKTGLSKAILTEIEADEVMPPVATLLKLAKGLNVGMAYFFRDEAPAEQISVTRTGERVQVKRRPHHREGEVDYIYESLEARMPGKHMEPLLVDFVPMEKTDMVFTSHEGEEFVFLLDGKLEFRTNDRVETLSAGDALYFNSALNHSFRSLTDAPARAVVVVWSKT
;
A
#
# COMPACT_ATOMS: atom_id res chain seq x y z
N MET A 1 -44.74 -4.48 -10.27
CA MET A 1 -43.42 -5.00 -9.95
C MET A 1 -42.44 -3.87 -10.12
N PRO A 2 -41.97 -3.21 -9.07
CA PRO A 2 -40.96 -2.14 -9.18
C PRO A 2 -39.57 -2.74 -9.04
N GLN A 3 -38.88 -2.89 -10.16
CA GLN A 3 -37.44 -3.29 -10.18
C GLN A 3 -36.52 -2.10 -10.52
N GLY A 4 -37.03 -0.86 -10.51
CA GLY A 4 -36.24 0.33 -10.87
C GLY A 4 -35.53 1.07 -9.73
N GLU A 5 -35.96 0.88 -8.49
CA GLU A 5 -35.46 1.68 -7.36
C GLU A 5 -34.14 1.18 -6.75
N GLN A 6 -33.88 -0.14 -6.79
CA GLN A 6 -32.63 -0.68 -6.15
C GLN A 6 -31.35 -0.37 -6.93
N THR A 7 -31.44 -0.13 -8.24
CA THR A 7 -30.26 0.18 -9.07
C THR A 7 -29.83 1.65 -8.94
N SER A 8 -30.76 2.56 -8.62
CA SER A 8 -30.47 3.98 -8.44
C SER A 8 -29.67 4.25 -7.15
N PHE A 9 -30.03 3.61 -6.04
CA PHE A 9 -29.32 3.79 -4.75
C PHE A 9 -27.86 3.34 -4.81
N ALA A 10 -27.56 2.21 -5.43
CA ALA A 10 -26.20 1.68 -5.53
C ALA A 10 -25.26 2.54 -6.38
N VAL A 11 -25.79 3.35 -7.28
CA VAL A 11 -25.01 4.20 -8.20
C VAL A 11 -24.75 5.58 -7.59
N GLU A 12 -25.65 6.10 -6.76
CA GLU A 12 -25.44 7.35 -5.99
C GLU A 12 -24.36 7.19 -4.91
N GLU A 13 -24.19 6.00 -4.33
CA GLU A 13 -23.14 5.70 -3.37
C GLU A 13 -21.72 5.72 -3.98
N LEU A 14 -21.58 5.53 -5.29
CA LEU A 14 -20.25 5.42 -5.94
C LEU A 14 -19.48 6.74 -6.03
N LYS A 15 -20.13 7.91 -5.81
CA LYS A 15 -19.52 9.25 -5.86
C LYS A 15 -18.54 9.45 -7.03
N ILE A 16 -18.98 9.08 -8.22
CA ILE A 16 -18.17 9.05 -9.45
C ILE A 16 -17.63 10.45 -9.78
N GLY A 17 -18.43 11.49 -9.58
CA GLY A 17 -18.01 12.87 -9.81
C GLY A 17 -16.88 13.30 -8.89
N GLY A 18 -16.96 12.94 -7.62
CA GLY A 18 -15.88 13.19 -6.65
C GLY A 18 -14.57 12.51 -7.05
N LYS A 19 -14.63 11.28 -7.59
CA LYS A 19 -13.44 10.55 -8.09
C LYS A 19 -12.84 11.21 -9.34
N ILE A 20 -13.69 11.70 -10.25
CA ILE A 20 -13.23 12.42 -11.45
C ILE A 20 -12.54 13.71 -11.06
N LYS A 21 -13.14 14.50 -10.17
CA LYS A 21 -12.57 15.74 -9.63
C LYS A 21 -11.22 15.47 -8.96
N TYR A 22 -11.15 14.48 -8.08
CA TYR A 22 -9.92 14.07 -7.42
C TYR A 22 -8.80 13.74 -8.41
N LEU A 23 -9.08 12.90 -9.44
CA LEU A 23 -8.09 12.55 -10.47
C LEU A 23 -7.65 13.77 -11.30
N ARG A 24 -8.58 14.67 -11.62
CA ARG A 24 -8.27 15.91 -12.33
C ARG A 24 -7.28 16.76 -11.53
N GLU A 25 -7.58 16.99 -10.25
CA GLU A 25 -6.75 17.80 -9.35
C GLU A 25 -5.40 17.13 -9.08
N LYS A 26 -5.38 15.82 -8.89
CA LYS A 26 -4.15 15.03 -8.75
C LYS A 26 -3.22 15.14 -9.94
N ASN A 27 -3.76 15.25 -11.15
CA ASN A 27 -3.00 15.48 -12.38
C ASN A 27 -2.70 16.96 -12.63
N PHE A 28 -3.03 17.86 -11.70
CA PHE A 28 -2.88 19.32 -11.84
C PHE A 28 -3.64 19.89 -13.07
N PHE A 29 -4.73 19.26 -13.49
CA PHE A 29 -5.54 19.74 -14.59
C PHE A 29 -6.60 20.71 -14.11
N THR A 30 -6.76 21.82 -14.85
CA THR A 30 -7.95 22.65 -14.75
C THR A 30 -9.13 21.97 -15.44
N LEU A 31 -10.35 22.42 -15.20
CA LEU A 31 -11.53 21.98 -15.97
C LEU A 31 -11.35 22.22 -17.49
N GLN A 32 -10.60 23.26 -17.87
CA GLN A 32 -10.30 23.56 -19.28
C GLN A 32 -9.38 22.51 -19.88
N ASP A 33 -8.35 22.05 -19.11
CA ASP A 33 -7.44 21.00 -19.58
C ASP A 33 -8.15 19.67 -19.74
N LEU A 34 -9.03 19.31 -18.79
CA LEU A 34 -9.82 18.08 -18.89
C LEU A 34 -10.82 18.16 -20.04
N ALA A 35 -11.45 19.32 -20.28
CA ALA A 35 -12.33 19.57 -21.42
C ALA A 35 -11.58 19.36 -22.75
N ALA A 36 -10.39 19.90 -22.89
CA ALA A 36 -9.56 19.73 -24.08
C ALA A 36 -9.16 18.26 -24.31
N LYS A 37 -8.84 17.51 -23.22
CA LYS A 37 -8.43 16.09 -23.30
C LYS A 37 -9.58 15.15 -23.65
N THR A 38 -10.80 15.47 -23.20
CA THR A 38 -11.96 14.58 -23.29
C THR A 38 -12.93 14.95 -24.40
N GLY A 39 -12.84 16.21 -24.91
CA GLY A 39 -13.80 16.78 -25.85
C GLY A 39 -15.17 17.08 -25.21
N LEU A 40 -15.24 17.15 -23.87
CA LEU A 40 -16.44 17.53 -23.13
C LEU A 40 -16.45 19.03 -22.84
N SER A 41 -17.65 19.63 -22.69
CA SER A 41 -17.73 21.03 -22.27
C SER A 41 -17.38 21.20 -20.78
N LYS A 42 -16.89 22.38 -20.40
CA LYS A 42 -16.64 22.70 -18.98
C LYS A 42 -17.91 22.61 -18.14
N ALA A 43 -19.06 23.02 -18.71
CA ALA A 43 -20.34 22.98 -18.02
C ALA A 43 -20.68 21.53 -17.61
N ILE A 44 -20.63 20.59 -18.57
CA ILE A 44 -20.95 19.18 -18.29
C ILE A 44 -19.92 18.56 -17.31
N LEU A 45 -18.65 18.94 -17.40
CA LEU A 45 -17.64 18.48 -16.43
C LEU A 45 -17.91 18.98 -15.01
N THR A 46 -18.37 20.23 -14.87
CA THR A 46 -18.74 20.80 -13.57
C THR A 46 -19.91 20.05 -12.94
N GLU A 47 -20.97 19.79 -13.72
CA GLU A 47 -22.15 19.04 -13.28
C GLU A 47 -21.80 17.59 -12.90
N ILE A 48 -20.92 16.94 -13.68
CA ILE A 48 -20.43 15.59 -13.36
C ILE A 48 -19.60 15.59 -12.08
N GLU A 49 -18.66 16.52 -11.91
CA GLU A 49 -17.82 16.60 -10.71
C GLU A 49 -18.59 16.97 -9.44
N ALA A 50 -19.75 17.59 -9.59
CA ALA A 50 -20.69 17.88 -8.49
C ALA A 50 -21.63 16.71 -8.18
N ASP A 51 -21.53 15.59 -8.91
CA ASP A 51 -22.46 14.44 -8.87
C ASP A 51 -23.92 14.85 -9.20
N GLU A 52 -24.13 16.00 -9.89
CA GLU A 52 -25.45 16.46 -10.34
C GLU A 52 -25.93 15.68 -11.58
N VAL A 53 -25.01 15.18 -12.39
CA VAL A 53 -25.28 14.41 -13.60
C VAL A 53 -24.44 13.13 -13.62
N MET A 54 -25.09 11.98 -13.73
CA MET A 54 -24.44 10.70 -13.95
C MET A 54 -23.95 10.60 -15.40
N PRO A 55 -22.64 10.48 -15.65
CA PRO A 55 -22.10 10.40 -17.00
C PRO A 55 -22.45 9.05 -17.65
N PRO A 56 -22.94 9.04 -18.91
CA PRO A 56 -23.11 7.81 -19.68
C PRO A 56 -21.78 7.07 -19.86
N VAL A 57 -21.84 5.74 -20.11
CA VAL A 57 -20.64 4.87 -20.27
C VAL A 57 -19.65 5.44 -21.29
N ALA A 58 -20.14 5.97 -22.43
CA ALA A 58 -19.27 6.59 -23.43
C ALA A 58 -18.51 7.82 -22.90
N THR A 59 -19.14 8.59 -22.02
CA THR A 59 -18.51 9.74 -21.34
C THR A 59 -17.49 9.28 -20.31
N LEU A 60 -17.81 8.24 -19.52
CA LEU A 60 -16.87 7.63 -18.58
C LEU A 60 -15.61 7.08 -19.27
N LEU A 61 -15.75 6.48 -20.46
CA LEU A 61 -14.60 6.03 -21.25
C LEU A 61 -13.70 7.19 -21.69
N LYS A 62 -14.28 8.33 -22.11
CA LYS A 62 -13.51 9.53 -22.45
C LYS A 62 -12.78 10.09 -21.24
N LEU A 63 -13.46 10.16 -20.08
CA LEU A 63 -12.89 10.61 -18.82
C LEU A 63 -11.77 9.69 -18.34
N ALA A 64 -11.98 8.37 -18.37
CA ALA A 64 -10.97 7.37 -18.02
C ALA A 64 -9.69 7.55 -18.86
N LYS A 65 -9.86 7.68 -20.19
CA LYS A 65 -8.74 7.93 -21.10
C LYS A 65 -8.05 9.27 -20.85
N GLY A 66 -8.81 10.35 -20.64
CA GLY A 66 -8.29 11.70 -20.41
C GLY A 66 -7.54 11.81 -19.08
N LEU A 67 -7.95 11.03 -18.08
CA LEU A 67 -7.36 10.96 -16.74
C LEU A 67 -6.34 9.83 -16.57
N ASN A 68 -6.10 9.05 -17.63
CA ASN A 68 -5.14 7.93 -17.65
C ASN A 68 -5.41 6.86 -16.58
N VAL A 69 -6.68 6.46 -16.44
CA VAL A 69 -7.11 5.38 -15.55
C VAL A 69 -7.95 4.34 -16.29
N GLY A 70 -8.04 3.14 -15.74
CA GLY A 70 -9.01 2.15 -16.22
C GLY A 70 -10.44 2.53 -15.84
N MET A 71 -11.43 2.20 -16.67
CA MET A 71 -12.85 2.50 -16.40
C MET A 71 -13.33 1.91 -15.06
N ALA A 72 -12.78 0.74 -14.66
CA ALA A 72 -13.08 0.09 -13.38
C ALA A 72 -12.78 0.97 -12.16
N TYR A 73 -11.91 1.97 -12.28
CA TYR A 73 -11.58 2.90 -11.19
C TYR A 73 -12.82 3.65 -10.67
N PHE A 74 -13.73 4.05 -11.56
CA PHE A 74 -14.92 4.80 -11.16
C PHE A 74 -15.95 3.98 -10.38
N PHE A 75 -15.89 2.65 -10.51
CA PHE A 75 -16.84 1.71 -9.89
C PHE A 75 -16.30 0.99 -8.63
N ARG A 76 -15.09 1.30 -8.20
CA ARG A 76 -14.56 0.78 -6.95
C ARG A 76 -15.08 1.60 -5.78
N ASP A 77 -15.46 0.98 -4.69
CA ASP A 77 -15.88 1.63 -3.43
C ASP A 77 -14.73 2.29 -2.64
N GLU A 78 -13.62 2.57 -3.29
CA GLU A 78 -12.53 3.27 -2.64
C GLU A 78 -12.82 4.76 -2.62
N ALA A 79 -13.04 5.32 -1.43
CA ALA A 79 -12.87 6.74 -1.18
C ALA A 79 -11.53 7.20 -1.77
N PRO A 80 -11.38 8.46 -2.25
CA PRO A 80 -10.11 8.96 -2.74
C PRO A 80 -9.04 8.61 -1.72
N ALA A 81 -8.04 7.82 -2.14
CA ALA A 81 -7.01 7.30 -1.25
C ALA A 81 -6.41 8.49 -0.49
N GLU A 82 -6.47 8.46 0.83
CA GLU A 82 -5.81 9.47 1.65
C GLU A 82 -4.36 9.54 1.19
N GLN A 83 -3.91 10.73 0.81
CA GLN A 83 -2.52 10.93 0.36
C GLN A 83 -1.54 10.98 1.55
N ILE A 84 -2.09 11.16 2.75
CA ILE A 84 -1.34 11.24 4.00
C ILE A 84 -2.03 10.32 5.00
N SER A 85 -1.29 9.37 5.53
CA SER A 85 -1.75 8.53 6.62
C SER A 85 -0.83 8.69 7.83
N VAL A 86 -1.42 8.77 9.02
CA VAL A 86 -0.68 8.87 10.28
C VAL A 86 -1.12 7.73 11.18
N THR A 87 -0.24 6.79 11.46
CA THR A 87 -0.48 5.70 12.40
C THR A 87 0.11 6.04 13.76
N ARG A 88 -0.73 6.19 14.77
CA ARG A 88 -0.29 6.42 16.15
C ARG A 88 0.14 5.12 16.81
N THR A 89 0.97 5.19 17.84
CA THR A 89 1.53 4.01 18.53
C THR A 89 0.45 3.00 18.95
N GLY A 90 -0.70 3.48 19.45
CA GLY A 90 -1.81 2.62 19.87
C GLY A 90 -2.72 2.11 18.74
N GLU A 91 -2.47 2.54 17.49
CA GLU A 91 -3.29 2.17 16.31
C GLU A 91 -2.60 1.14 15.41
N ARG A 92 -1.41 0.68 15.78
CA ARG A 92 -0.65 -0.31 15.02
C ARG A 92 -1.40 -1.63 15.01
N VAL A 93 -1.41 -2.26 13.84
CA VAL A 93 -2.06 -3.56 13.65
C VAL A 93 -0.99 -4.64 13.62
N GLN A 94 -1.12 -5.63 14.52
CA GLN A 94 -0.26 -6.80 14.49
C GLN A 94 -0.56 -7.64 13.25
N VAL A 95 0.45 -7.89 12.44
CA VAL A 95 0.34 -8.73 11.24
C VAL A 95 0.63 -10.17 11.63
N LYS A 96 -0.40 -11.00 11.68
CA LYS A 96 -0.31 -12.39 12.15
C LYS A 96 0.43 -13.34 11.21
N ARG A 97 0.66 -12.97 9.93
CA ARG A 97 1.40 -13.80 8.94
C ARG A 97 1.91 -12.95 7.79
N ARG A 98 3.15 -13.15 7.37
CA ARG A 98 3.57 -12.79 6.01
C ARG A 98 2.91 -13.73 4.99
N PRO A 99 2.59 -13.29 3.76
CA PRO A 99 1.90 -14.12 2.75
C PRO A 99 2.64 -15.41 2.37
N HIS A 100 3.89 -15.60 2.76
CA HIS A 100 4.75 -16.73 2.40
C HIS A 100 5.27 -17.55 3.60
N HIS A 101 4.78 -17.28 4.82
CA HIS A 101 5.14 -18.09 5.99
C HIS A 101 4.48 -19.46 5.96
N ARG A 102 5.28 -20.51 6.14
CA ARG A 102 4.80 -21.89 6.34
C ARG A 102 4.52 -22.13 7.83
N GLU A 103 3.57 -23.01 8.11
CA GLU A 103 3.24 -23.42 9.49
C GLU A 103 4.47 -24.06 10.15
N GLY A 104 4.93 -23.52 11.28
CA GLY A 104 6.13 -23.97 12.01
C GLY A 104 7.39 -23.13 11.83
N GLU A 105 7.36 -22.06 11.04
CA GLU A 105 8.46 -21.11 10.93
C GLU A 105 8.45 -20.14 12.11
N VAL A 106 9.64 -19.67 12.51
CA VAL A 106 9.81 -18.75 13.66
C VAL A 106 9.04 -17.46 13.41
N ASP A 107 8.08 -17.19 14.28
CA ASP A 107 7.24 -16.01 14.20
C ASP A 107 7.98 -14.78 14.78
N TYR A 108 8.57 -13.96 13.91
CA TYR A 108 8.85 -12.58 14.28
C TYR A 108 7.52 -11.86 14.56
N ILE A 109 7.54 -10.92 15.48
CA ILE A 109 6.35 -10.11 15.76
C ILE A 109 6.39 -8.90 14.83
N TYR A 110 5.39 -8.79 13.97
CA TYR A 110 5.24 -7.68 13.01
C TYR A 110 4.09 -6.77 13.42
N GLU A 111 4.34 -5.47 13.47
CA GLU A 111 3.31 -4.45 13.57
C GLU A 111 3.34 -3.59 12.30
N SER A 112 2.21 -3.46 11.61
CA SER A 112 2.12 -2.55 10.46
C SER A 112 2.17 -1.10 10.93
N LEU A 113 3.06 -0.31 10.34
CA LEU A 113 3.16 1.14 10.54
C LEU A 113 2.23 1.90 9.59
N GLU A 114 1.67 1.21 8.59
CA GLU A 114 0.68 1.76 7.66
C GLU A 114 -0.26 0.67 7.16
N ALA A 115 -1.50 0.66 7.62
CA ALA A 115 -2.50 -0.35 7.27
C ALA A 115 -3.69 0.21 6.47
N ARG A 116 -3.78 1.54 6.25
CA ARG A 116 -4.96 2.23 5.72
C ARG A 116 -4.83 2.70 4.28
N MET A 117 -3.60 2.96 3.81
CA MET A 117 -3.36 3.50 2.47
C MET A 117 -3.42 2.40 1.41
N PRO A 118 -4.46 2.37 0.55
CA PRO A 118 -4.54 1.39 -0.52
C PRO A 118 -3.53 1.69 -1.63
N GLY A 119 -3.03 0.65 -2.30
CA GLY A 119 -2.12 0.79 -3.43
C GLY A 119 -0.75 1.37 -3.07
N LYS A 120 -0.36 1.33 -1.80
CA LYS A 120 1.00 1.69 -1.37
C LYS A 120 2.03 0.73 -1.99
N HIS A 121 3.20 1.24 -2.30
CA HIS A 121 4.30 0.45 -2.86
C HIS A 121 5.29 -0.02 -1.79
N MET A 122 5.32 0.65 -0.65
CA MET A 122 6.16 0.30 0.48
C MET A 122 5.32 -0.27 1.62
N GLU A 123 5.81 -1.31 2.25
CA GLU A 123 5.23 -1.90 3.46
C GLU A 123 6.12 -1.60 4.66
N PRO A 124 5.86 -0.50 5.39
CA PRO A 124 6.63 -0.17 6.58
C PRO A 124 6.12 -0.98 7.79
N LEU A 125 7.04 -1.66 8.46
CA LEU A 125 6.78 -2.55 9.58
C LEU A 125 7.67 -2.17 10.77
N LEU A 126 7.16 -2.35 11.98
CA LEU A 126 7.97 -2.49 13.17
C LEU A 126 8.09 -3.99 13.46
N VAL A 127 9.32 -4.47 13.58
CA VAL A 127 9.59 -5.90 13.71
C VAL A 127 10.39 -6.16 14.97
N ASP A 128 9.94 -7.12 15.78
CA ASP A 128 10.70 -7.70 16.88
C ASP A 128 11.26 -9.05 16.41
N PHE A 129 12.58 -9.08 16.21
CA PHE A 129 13.32 -10.27 15.86
C PHE A 129 13.67 -11.04 17.13
N VAL A 130 13.14 -12.24 17.29
CA VAL A 130 13.36 -13.04 18.50
C VAL A 130 14.75 -13.65 18.55
N PRO A 131 15.28 -13.91 19.76
CA PRO A 131 16.47 -14.74 19.93
C PRO A 131 16.22 -16.17 19.44
N MET A 132 17.17 -16.74 18.72
CA MET A 132 17.12 -18.13 18.29
C MET A 132 18.52 -18.69 18.01
N GLU A 133 18.65 -20.00 18.01
CA GLU A 133 19.88 -20.64 17.58
C GLU A 133 20.06 -20.54 16.06
N LYS A 134 21.31 -20.65 15.60
CA LYS A 134 21.59 -20.61 14.15
C LYS A 134 20.91 -21.72 13.37
N THR A 135 20.73 -22.87 14.00
CA THR A 135 20.07 -24.05 13.42
C THR A 135 18.58 -23.85 13.18
N ASP A 136 17.98 -22.91 13.91
CA ASP A 136 16.54 -22.65 13.86
C ASP A 136 16.19 -21.50 12.93
N MET A 137 17.22 -20.85 12.32
CA MET A 137 17.01 -19.78 11.37
C MET A 137 16.34 -20.31 10.10
N VAL A 138 15.20 -19.74 9.75
CA VAL A 138 14.49 -20.03 8.50
C VAL A 138 14.82 -18.95 7.48
N PHE A 139 15.32 -19.39 6.33
CA PHE A 139 15.68 -18.50 5.23
C PHE A 139 14.51 -18.30 4.27
N THR A 140 14.25 -17.07 3.92
CA THR A 140 13.23 -16.69 2.96
C THR A 140 13.81 -15.84 1.84
N SER A 141 13.13 -15.79 0.70
CA SER A 141 13.43 -14.86 -0.38
C SER A 141 12.12 -14.43 -1.06
N HIS A 142 12.08 -13.21 -1.52
CA HIS A 142 10.96 -12.68 -2.31
C HIS A 142 11.44 -11.58 -3.25
N GLU A 143 10.67 -11.28 -4.29
CA GLU A 143 11.02 -10.20 -5.21
C GLU A 143 10.90 -8.84 -4.50
N GLY A 144 11.84 -7.94 -4.82
CA GLY A 144 11.86 -6.58 -4.31
C GLY A 144 13.11 -6.24 -3.52
N GLU A 145 12.96 -5.30 -2.61
CA GLU A 145 14.04 -4.73 -1.81
C GLU A 145 13.57 -4.51 -0.38
N GLU A 146 14.49 -4.65 0.56
CA GLU A 146 14.24 -4.36 1.97
C GLU A 146 15.23 -3.35 2.52
N PHE A 147 14.70 -2.45 3.35
CA PHE A 147 15.47 -1.55 4.20
C PHE A 147 15.17 -1.87 5.66
N VAL A 148 16.21 -2.04 6.46
CA VAL A 148 16.15 -2.32 7.90
C VAL A 148 16.89 -1.23 8.63
N PHE A 149 16.28 -0.61 9.64
CA PHE A 149 16.91 0.32 10.55
C PHE A 149 16.75 -0.20 11.98
N LEU A 150 17.85 -0.60 12.60
CA LEU A 150 17.82 -1.20 13.95
C LEU A 150 17.62 -0.09 15.00
N LEU A 151 16.54 -0.22 15.77
CA LEU A 151 16.19 0.71 16.85
C LEU A 151 16.80 0.31 18.18
N ASP A 152 16.80 -0.99 18.48
CA ASP A 152 17.27 -1.53 19.76
C ASP A 152 17.78 -2.96 19.63
N GLY A 153 18.71 -3.36 20.48
CA GLY A 153 19.31 -4.69 20.52
C GLY A 153 20.49 -4.87 19.58
N LYS A 154 20.78 -6.13 19.26
CA LYS A 154 21.78 -6.55 18.25
C LYS A 154 21.15 -7.57 17.33
N LEU A 155 21.28 -7.36 16.02
CA LEU A 155 20.67 -8.17 14.99
C LEU A 155 21.72 -8.83 14.11
N GLU A 156 21.64 -10.15 13.93
CA GLU A 156 22.36 -10.84 12.88
C GLU A 156 21.49 -10.89 11.63
N PHE A 157 22.03 -10.44 10.51
CA PHE A 157 21.53 -10.68 9.17
C PHE A 157 22.40 -11.74 8.50
N ARG A 158 21.78 -12.72 7.87
CA ARG A 158 22.50 -13.82 7.23
C ARG A 158 21.92 -14.11 5.86
N THR A 159 22.82 -14.26 4.88
CA THR A 159 22.54 -14.89 3.58
C THR A 159 23.36 -16.18 3.46
N ASN A 160 23.28 -16.86 2.31
CA ASN A 160 24.10 -18.03 2.04
C ASN A 160 25.62 -17.73 2.15
N ASP A 161 26.03 -16.52 1.73
CA ASP A 161 27.45 -16.17 1.54
C ASP A 161 27.93 -15.08 2.49
N ARG A 162 27.02 -14.41 3.23
CA ARG A 162 27.36 -13.23 4.03
C ARG A 162 26.66 -13.24 5.38
N VAL A 163 27.36 -12.74 6.39
CA VAL A 163 26.81 -12.50 7.73
C VAL A 163 27.18 -11.10 8.14
N GLU A 164 26.19 -10.33 8.55
CA GLU A 164 26.35 -8.99 9.10
C GLU A 164 25.77 -8.93 10.50
N THR A 165 26.41 -8.14 11.36
CA THR A 165 25.90 -7.83 12.69
C THR A 165 25.61 -6.34 12.76
N LEU A 166 24.36 -6.01 13.12
CA LEU A 166 23.89 -4.64 13.29
C LEU A 166 23.75 -4.32 14.78
N SER A 167 24.13 -3.11 15.14
CA SER A 167 23.88 -2.49 16.45
C SER A 167 22.82 -1.39 16.30
N ALA A 168 22.17 -1.00 17.39
CA ALA A 168 21.20 0.07 17.38
C ALA A 168 21.74 1.35 16.68
N GLY A 169 21.00 1.89 15.72
CA GLY A 169 21.39 3.00 14.86
C GLY A 169 21.97 2.57 13.51
N ASP A 170 22.32 1.29 13.32
CA ASP A 170 22.80 0.80 12.04
C ASP A 170 21.62 0.58 11.05
N ALA A 171 21.92 0.72 9.75
CA ALA A 171 20.99 0.46 8.67
C ALA A 171 21.54 -0.60 7.71
N LEU A 172 20.63 -1.43 7.20
CA LEU A 172 20.88 -2.42 6.17
C LEU A 172 19.91 -2.20 5.00
N TYR A 173 20.43 -2.28 3.78
CA TYR A 173 19.63 -2.28 2.56
C TYR A 173 20.08 -3.43 1.67
N PHE A 174 19.14 -4.22 1.16
CA PHE A 174 19.47 -5.37 0.32
C PHE A 174 18.34 -5.73 -0.65
N ASN A 175 18.71 -6.47 -1.70
CA ASN A 175 17.76 -7.08 -2.62
C ASN A 175 17.18 -8.34 -1.95
N SER A 176 15.88 -8.37 -1.72
CA SER A 176 15.19 -9.45 -1.01
C SER A 176 15.04 -10.76 -1.81
N ALA A 177 15.46 -10.78 -3.08
CA ALA A 177 15.64 -12.02 -3.84
C ALA A 177 16.81 -12.87 -3.33
N LEU A 178 17.74 -12.29 -2.55
CA LEU A 178 18.73 -13.05 -1.79
C LEU A 178 18.03 -13.89 -0.72
N ASN A 179 18.42 -15.14 -0.61
CA ASN A 179 17.96 -16.00 0.48
C ASN A 179 18.53 -15.49 1.80
N HIS A 180 17.67 -15.01 2.70
CA HIS A 180 18.08 -14.27 3.89
C HIS A 180 17.28 -14.66 5.13
N SER A 181 17.88 -14.41 6.28
CA SER A 181 17.27 -14.63 7.59
C SER A 181 17.83 -13.64 8.62
N PHE A 182 17.09 -13.43 9.70
CA PHE A 182 17.48 -12.58 10.82
C PHE A 182 17.34 -13.31 12.14
N ARG A 183 18.13 -12.90 13.15
CA ARG A 183 17.90 -13.28 14.54
C ARG A 183 18.47 -12.24 15.50
N SER A 184 17.88 -12.12 16.67
CA SER A 184 18.53 -11.38 17.77
C SER A 184 19.78 -12.13 18.24
N LEU A 185 20.83 -11.37 18.54
CA LEU A 185 22.07 -11.87 19.15
C LEU A 185 22.11 -11.70 20.67
N THR A 186 21.03 -11.22 21.28
CA THR A 186 20.87 -11.07 22.73
C THR A 186 19.72 -11.94 23.21
N ASP A 187 19.57 -12.10 24.53
CA ASP A 187 18.45 -12.86 25.13
C ASP A 187 17.11 -12.14 25.01
N ALA A 188 17.12 -10.87 24.59
CA ALA A 188 15.93 -10.08 24.29
C ALA A 188 15.72 -9.92 22.77
N PRO A 189 14.47 -9.69 22.29
CA PRO A 189 14.23 -9.37 20.90
C PRO A 189 14.98 -8.12 20.45
N ALA A 190 15.49 -8.13 19.22
CA ALA A 190 16.02 -6.95 18.55
C ALA A 190 14.90 -6.26 17.79
N ARG A 191 14.75 -4.94 17.95
CA ARG A 191 13.64 -4.16 17.37
C ARG A 191 14.12 -3.27 16.23
N ALA A 192 13.47 -3.37 15.08
CA ALA A 192 13.81 -2.58 13.91
C ALA A 192 12.59 -2.04 13.17
N VAL A 193 12.78 -0.93 12.45
CA VAL A 193 11.91 -0.54 11.35
C VAL A 193 12.37 -1.29 10.11
N VAL A 194 11.45 -2.01 9.49
CA VAL A 194 11.67 -2.73 8.22
C VAL A 194 10.73 -2.15 7.18
N VAL A 195 11.26 -1.78 6.03
CA VAL A 195 10.46 -1.34 4.88
C VAL A 195 10.66 -2.33 3.75
N VAL A 196 9.59 -3.01 3.37
CA VAL A 196 9.57 -3.93 2.24
C VAL A 196 8.97 -3.22 1.03
N TRP A 197 9.67 -3.25 -0.09
CA TRP A 197 9.14 -2.86 -1.38
C TRP A 197 9.06 -4.09 -2.28
N SER A 198 7.87 -4.38 -2.81
CA SER A 198 7.66 -5.48 -3.75
C SER A 198 7.37 -4.92 -5.14
N LYS A 199 8.05 -5.47 -6.13
CA LYS A 199 7.73 -5.15 -7.53
C LYS A 199 6.41 -5.85 -7.88
N THR A 200 5.34 -5.08 -8.03
CA THR A 200 4.04 -5.57 -8.55
C THR A 200 4.09 -5.79 -10.05
#